data_0bb4a2233f467377e95fddb2fc348c7f
#
_entry.id   0bb4a2233f467377e95fddb2fc348c7f
#
_cell.length_a   1.000
_cell.length_b   1.000
_cell.length_c   1.000
_cell.angle_alpha   90.00
_cell.angle_beta   90.00
_cell.angle_gamma   90.00
#
_symmetry.space_group_name_H-M   'P 1'
#
loop_
_entity.id
_entity.type
_entity.pdbx_description
1 polymer ?
#
loop_
_entity_poly.entity_id
_entity_poly.type
_entity_poly.pdbx_seq_one_letter_code
_entity_poly.pdbx_strand_id
1 'polypeptide(L)'
;MNRCKKMGVLVCVFLAALNVVACGREKGDEVVATDASHTRQQESSMQIDESTNSETEENKTISAQESNTQTENIDTEMTAEELLDLFVNGSINAISSEDSTSAFYITDLDMDSEEWDSYSIGERVDLDNDGENELIICGPYGGIYLDARDNKVYEFAVGEGNALELSYVVYNGAVWIMHSNRMNTGYEAYHMEKFEGADNLVAEMNFCEELIDVDNVEGKEKYTLNGTEISYDEYLELCSKIFATEVTTTK
;
A
#
# COMPACT_ATOMS: atom_id res chain seq x y z
N MET A 1 5.44 5.82 -21.87
CA MET A 1 4.35 6.06 -20.91
C MET A 1 3.52 4.78 -20.88
N ASN A 2 3.87 3.90 -19.96
CA ASN A 2 3.09 2.69 -19.70
C ASN A 2 1.96 3.11 -18.77
N ARG A 3 0.74 2.96 -19.20
CA ARG A 3 -0.44 3.21 -18.36
C ARG A 3 -0.69 1.99 -17.51
N CYS A 4 -0.94 2.15 -16.21
CA CYS A 4 -1.51 1.09 -15.39
C CYS A 4 -2.67 0.46 -16.15
N LYS A 5 -2.67 -0.86 -16.31
CA LYS A 5 -3.71 -1.54 -17.05
C LYS A 5 -4.98 -1.51 -16.23
N LYS A 6 -6.03 -0.86 -16.76
CA LYS A 6 -7.39 -1.07 -16.25
C LYS A 6 -7.78 -2.51 -16.57
N MET A 7 -7.56 -3.41 -15.64
CA MET A 7 -8.08 -4.78 -15.73
C MET A 7 -9.53 -4.75 -15.29
N GLY A 8 -10.43 -4.61 -16.27
CA GLY A 8 -11.85 -4.87 -16.01
C GLY A 8 -12.00 -6.32 -15.60
N VAL A 9 -12.45 -6.54 -14.38
CA VAL A 9 -12.79 -7.88 -13.88
C VAL A 9 -13.95 -8.39 -14.72
N LEU A 10 -13.66 -9.31 -15.62
CA LEU A 10 -14.68 -10.12 -16.28
C LEU A 10 -15.14 -11.14 -15.23
N VAL A 11 -16.31 -10.91 -14.64
CA VAL A 11 -16.95 -11.88 -13.75
C VAL A 11 -17.29 -13.10 -14.60
N CYS A 12 -16.39 -14.08 -14.63
CA CYS A 12 -16.65 -15.40 -15.18
C CYS A 12 -17.45 -16.18 -14.14
N VAL A 13 -18.75 -16.22 -14.33
CA VAL A 13 -19.62 -17.21 -13.67
C VAL A 13 -19.21 -18.59 -14.18
N PHE A 14 -18.35 -19.29 -13.45
CA PHE A 14 -18.06 -20.69 -13.69
C PHE A 14 -19.20 -21.54 -13.16
N LEU A 15 -20.05 -21.99 -14.05
CA LEU A 15 -20.91 -23.14 -13.82
C LEU A 15 -20.01 -24.40 -13.71
N ALA A 16 -19.75 -24.82 -12.49
CA ALA A 16 -19.05 -26.07 -12.21
C ALA A 16 -19.96 -27.25 -12.57
N ALA A 17 -19.65 -27.91 -13.68
CA ALA A 17 -20.21 -29.23 -13.98
C ALA A 17 -19.45 -30.28 -13.16
N LEU A 18 -20.17 -30.94 -12.24
CA LEU A 18 -19.72 -32.10 -11.47
C LEU A 18 -19.27 -33.24 -12.38
N ASN A 19 -18.02 -33.66 -12.27
CA ASN A 19 -17.58 -34.99 -12.63
C ASN A 19 -17.06 -35.72 -11.40
N VAL A 20 -17.88 -36.61 -10.89
CA VAL A 20 -17.54 -37.61 -9.87
C VAL A 20 -16.67 -38.68 -10.50
N VAL A 21 -15.44 -38.84 -10.09
CA VAL A 21 -14.67 -40.09 -10.27
C VAL A 21 -14.19 -40.56 -8.92
N ALA A 22 -14.81 -41.63 -8.47
CA ALA A 22 -14.35 -42.43 -7.34
C ALA A 22 -13.21 -43.34 -7.82
N CYS A 23 -12.15 -43.45 -7.02
CA CYS A 23 -11.46 -44.71 -6.72
C CYS A 23 -10.20 -44.51 -5.90
N GLY A 24 -10.07 -45.31 -4.83
CA GLY A 24 -8.81 -45.95 -4.53
C GLY A 24 -8.22 -45.63 -3.15
N ARG A 25 -8.53 -46.50 -2.23
CA ARG A 25 -7.98 -46.66 -0.89
C ARG A 25 -6.64 -47.40 -0.96
N GLU A 26 -5.57 -46.87 -0.37
CA GLU A 26 -4.50 -47.70 0.17
C GLU A 26 -3.89 -47.10 1.46
N LYS A 27 -3.61 -48.04 2.40
CA LYS A 27 -3.07 -47.86 3.75
C LYS A 27 -1.56 -47.99 3.74
N GLY A 28 -0.92 -47.39 4.73
CA GLY A 28 0.42 -47.73 5.25
C GLY A 28 1.28 -46.45 5.37
N ASP A 29 1.98 -46.14 6.36
CA ASP A 29 2.53 -46.69 7.54
C ASP A 29 3.20 -45.56 8.37
N GLU A 30 3.18 -45.76 9.61
CA GLU A 30 3.79 -45.03 10.71
C GLU A 30 5.34 -44.97 10.62
N VAL A 31 6.01 -43.81 10.82
CA VAL A 31 7.38 -43.73 11.38
C VAL A 31 7.63 -42.35 12.07
N VAL A 32 7.59 -42.37 13.38
CA VAL A 32 8.59 -41.94 14.38
C VAL A 32 9.23 -40.54 14.29
N ALA A 33 9.03 -39.82 15.38
CA ALA A 33 9.65 -38.56 15.78
C ALA A 33 11.19 -38.66 15.92
N THR A 34 11.87 -37.53 15.64
CA THR A 34 13.09 -37.18 16.37
C THR A 34 13.21 -35.67 16.55
N ASP A 35 13.33 -35.34 17.79
CA ASP A 35 13.67 -34.11 18.46
C ASP A 35 15.11 -33.66 18.12
N ALA A 36 15.32 -32.35 17.86
CA ALA A 36 16.64 -31.72 18.07
C ALA A 36 16.51 -30.20 18.19
N SER A 37 16.45 -29.75 19.41
CA SER A 37 16.77 -28.40 19.86
C SER A 37 18.21 -27.98 19.49
N HIS A 38 18.39 -26.76 18.97
CA HIS A 38 19.65 -26.02 19.12
C HIS A 38 19.42 -24.53 19.34
N THR A 39 19.50 -24.19 20.62
CA THR A 39 19.82 -22.87 21.18
C THR A 39 21.23 -22.46 20.76
N ARG A 40 21.39 -21.24 20.25
CA ARG A 40 22.68 -20.56 20.28
C ARG A 40 22.51 -19.05 20.47
N GLN A 41 22.67 -18.64 21.71
CA GLN A 41 23.02 -17.27 22.11
C GLN A 41 24.45 -16.98 21.67
N GLN A 42 24.69 -15.77 21.17
CA GLN A 42 26.01 -15.17 21.24
C GLN A 42 25.86 -13.65 21.42
N GLU A 43 26.05 -13.23 22.67
CA GLU A 43 26.43 -11.88 23.05
C GLU A 43 27.85 -11.59 22.57
N SER A 44 28.08 -10.36 22.11
CA SER A 44 29.42 -9.77 22.11
C SER A 44 29.33 -8.26 22.28
N SER A 45 29.68 -7.85 23.45
CA SER A 45 30.02 -6.48 23.85
C SER A 45 31.45 -6.13 23.44
N MET A 46 31.70 -4.88 23.01
CA MET A 46 32.98 -4.13 23.20
C MET A 46 32.75 -2.71 22.65
N GLN A 47 32.73 -1.78 23.50
CA GLN A 47 33.80 -0.94 24.14
C GLN A 47 34.12 0.33 23.36
N ILE A 48 33.92 1.40 24.08
CA ILE A 48 34.18 2.81 23.89
C ILE A 48 35.67 3.05 23.66
N ASP A 49 36.02 3.98 22.75
CA ASP A 49 37.25 4.77 22.88
C ASP A 49 37.00 6.24 22.53
N GLU A 50 37.28 7.05 23.51
CA GLU A 50 37.28 8.50 23.58
C GLU A 50 38.65 8.99 23.14
N SER A 51 38.73 9.95 22.22
CA SER A 51 39.96 10.73 22.04
C SER A 51 39.66 12.16 21.59
N THR A 52 39.94 13.03 22.48
CA THR A 52 40.04 14.51 22.46
C THR A 52 41.21 15.01 21.62
N ASN A 53 41.06 16.09 20.84
CA ASN A 53 41.94 17.28 20.77
C ASN A 53 41.47 18.24 19.67
N SER A 54 41.03 19.46 19.94
CA SER A 54 41.80 20.67 20.31
C SER A 54 42.31 21.49 19.11
N GLU A 55 41.63 22.63 18.93
CA GLU A 55 42.12 23.97 18.51
C GLU A 55 42.96 24.20 17.24
N THR A 56 42.48 25.10 16.37
CA THR A 56 43.14 26.41 16.18
C THR A 56 42.27 27.36 15.34
N GLU A 57 42.04 28.55 15.86
CA GLU A 57 41.47 29.73 15.20
C GLU A 57 42.41 30.27 14.10
N GLU A 58 41.87 30.69 12.96
CA GLU A 58 42.43 31.80 12.22
C GLU A 58 41.35 32.72 11.63
N ASN A 59 41.37 33.91 12.14
CA ASN A 59 40.63 35.10 11.83
C ASN A 59 41.08 35.69 10.48
N LYS A 60 40.16 35.84 9.48
CA LYS A 60 40.44 36.76 8.37
C LYS A 60 39.20 37.59 8.03
N THR A 61 39.26 38.78 8.56
CA THR A 61 38.43 39.96 8.24
C THR A 61 38.57 40.29 6.75
N ILE A 62 37.50 40.26 5.98
CA ILE A 62 37.38 40.99 4.71
C ILE A 62 36.06 41.75 4.68
N SER A 63 36.28 43.02 4.52
CA SER A 63 35.46 44.20 4.34
C SER A 63 34.07 43.99 3.68
N ALA A 64 33.12 44.65 4.30
CA ALA A 64 31.75 44.87 3.83
C ALA A 64 31.73 45.62 2.49
N GLN A 65 30.93 45.09 1.57
CA GLN A 65 30.31 45.86 0.53
C GLN A 65 28.80 45.53 0.57
N GLU A 66 28.06 46.46 1.14
CA GLU A 66 26.60 46.45 1.15
C GLU A 66 26.11 46.53 -0.30
N SER A 67 25.67 45.41 -0.83
CA SER A 67 24.75 45.36 -1.95
C SER A 67 23.37 45.12 -1.38
N ASN A 68 22.59 46.18 -1.34
CA ASN A 68 21.19 46.19 -0.97
C ASN A 68 20.40 45.48 -2.10
N THR A 69 20.38 44.15 -2.10
CA THR A 69 19.42 43.35 -2.85
C THR A 69 18.29 43.09 -1.87
N GLN A 70 17.18 43.80 -2.03
CA GLN A 70 15.91 43.38 -1.47
C GLN A 70 15.63 41.98 -2.04
N THR A 71 15.95 40.97 -1.26
CA THR A 71 15.41 39.63 -1.45
C THR A 71 13.97 39.72 -0.98
N GLU A 72 13.04 39.99 -1.88
CA GLU A 72 11.67 39.59 -1.67
C GLU A 72 11.72 38.08 -1.44
N ASN A 73 11.62 37.65 -0.18
CA ASN A 73 11.23 36.29 0.15
C ASN A 73 9.77 36.17 -0.31
N ILE A 74 9.56 35.87 -1.58
CA ILE A 74 8.35 35.25 -2.04
C ILE A 74 8.51 33.83 -1.52
N ASP A 75 7.91 33.56 -0.37
CA ASP A 75 7.62 32.23 0.12
C ASP A 75 6.56 31.69 -0.87
N THR A 76 7.01 31.23 -2.03
CA THR A 76 6.14 30.66 -3.05
C THR A 76 5.87 29.25 -2.55
N GLU A 77 4.74 29.06 -1.91
CA GLU A 77 4.20 27.75 -1.59
C GLU A 77 4.04 26.98 -2.90
N MET A 78 4.72 25.84 -3.01
CA MET A 78 4.64 25.00 -4.19
C MET A 78 3.28 24.28 -4.19
N THR A 79 2.72 24.11 -5.38
CA THR A 79 1.50 23.33 -5.55
C THR A 79 1.78 21.83 -5.31
N ALA A 80 0.73 21.07 -4.99
CA ALA A 80 0.83 19.61 -4.85
C ALA A 80 1.42 18.97 -6.13
N GLU A 81 0.98 19.44 -7.30
CA GLU A 81 1.48 18.94 -8.59
C GLU A 81 2.98 19.20 -8.78
N GLU A 82 3.49 20.38 -8.41
CA GLU A 82 4.92 20.72 -8.48
C GLU A 82 5.75 19.86 -7.52
N LEU A 83 5.25 19.60 -6.32
CA LEU A 83 5.92 18.72 -5.34
C LEU A 83 6.00 17.29 -5.83
N LEU A 84 4.89 16.75 -6.36
CA LEU A 84 4.88 15.40 -6.94
C LEU A 84 5.82 15.29 -8.16
N ASP A 85 5.94 16.34 -8.98
CA ASP A 85 6.91 16.38 -10.06
C ASP A 85 8.36 16.38 -9.55
N LEU A 86 8.64 17.10 -8.46
CA LEU A 86 9.96 17.07 -7.80
C LEU A 86 10.29 15.68 -7.23
N PHE A 87 9.31 14.96 -6.68
CA PHE A 87 9.50 13.58 -6.26
C PHE A 87 9.81 12.67 -7.45
N VAL A 88 9.00 12.72 -8.51
CA VAL A 88 9.16 11.89 -9.71
C VAL A 88 10.52 12.09 -10.37
N ASN A 89 11.08 13.29 -10.34
CA ASN A 89 12.41 13.57 -10.88
C ASN A 89 13.56 13.29 -9.90
N GLY A 90 13.26 12.83 -8.68
CA GLY A 90 14.23 12.47 -7.64
C GLY A 90 14.82 13.66 -6.89
N SER A 91 14.23 14.85 -6.98
CA SER A 91 14.73 16.05 -6.31
C SER A 91 14.35 16.13 -4.84
N ILE A 92 13.23 15.53 -4.45
CA ILE A 92 12.76 15.43 -3.07
C ILE A 92 12.35 13.99 -2.75
N ASN A 93 12.29 13.68 -1.45
CA ASN A 93 11.83 12.39 -0.94
C ASN A 93 10.35 12.45 -0.54
N ALA A 94 9.74 11.27 -0.38
CA ALA A 94 8.47 11.09 0.30
C ALA A 94 8.72 10.61 1.74
N ILE A 95 7.84 11.00 2.66
CA ILE A 95 7.84 10.59 4.07
C ILE A 95 6.98 9.33 4.17
N SER A 96 7.49 8.27 4.81
CA SER A 96 6.75 7.03 4.98
C SER A 96 5.59 7.18 5.96
N SER A 97 4.49 6.46 5.69
CA SER A 97 3.33 6.40 6.58
C SER A 97 3.61 5.59 7.85
N GLU A 98 4.49 4.58 7.78
CA GLU A 98 4.84 3.73 8.93
C GLU A 98 5.66 4.46 9.99
N ASP A 99 6.59 5.32 9.55
CA ASP A 99 7.47 6.07 10.43
C ASP A 99 7.76 7.45 9.83
N SER A 100 7.22 8.50 10.44
CA SER A 100 7.40 9.88 10.00
C SER A 100 8.87 10.37 10.03
N THR A 101 9.79 9.59 10.60
CA THR A 101 11.24 9.81 10.54
C THR A 101 11.91 9.10 9.38
N SER A 102 11.20 8.17 8.74
CA SER A 102 11.65 7.44 7.55
C SER A 102 11.21 8.16 6.28
N ALA A 103 12.04 8.12 5.27
CA ALA A 103 11.77 8.75 3.98
C ALA A 103 12.47 7.98 2.86
N PHE A 104 11.90 8.05 1.65
CA PHE A 104 12.45 7.39 0.47
C PHE A 104 12.39 8.31 -0.77
N TYR A 105 13.29 8.07 -1.71
CA TYR A 105 13.27 8.71 -3.02
C TYR A 105 12.68 7.78 -4.07
N ILE A 106 12.22 8.32 -5.18
CA ILE A 106 11.80 7.51 -6.34
C ILE A 106 12.92 6.57 -6.81
N THR A 107 14.18 6.95 -6.61
CA THR A 107 15.36 6.14 -6.97
C THR A 107 15.62 4.97 -6.02
N ASP A 108 14.96 4.91 -4.88
CA ASP A 108 15.04 3.78 -3.94
C ASP A 108 14.08 2.67 -4.34
N LEU A 109 13.12 2.97 -5.23
CA LEU A 109 12.19 2.01 -5.81
C LEU A 109 12.82 1.35 -7.04
N ASP A 110 12.61 0.05 -7.20
CA ASP A 110 13.00 -0.64 -8.42
C ASP A 110 12.04 -0.27 -9.55
N MET A 111 12.47 0.66 -10.41
CA MET A 111 11.68 1.15 -11.54
C MET A 111 11.90 0.29 -12.81
N ASP A 112 12.54 -0.90 -12.72
CA ASP A 112 12.72 -1.80 -13.85
C ASP A 112 11.38 -2.39 -14.28
N SER A 113 11.02 -2.14 -15.53
CA SER A 113 9.69 -2.49 -16.05
C SER A 113 9.49 -3.97 -16.35
N GLU A 114 10.49 -4.81 -16.25
CA GLU A 114 10.42 -6.23 -16.63
C GLU A 114 10.24 -7.18 -15.43
N GLU A 115 10.57 -6.74 -14.21
CA GLU A 115 10.40 -7.55 -13.00
C GLU A 115 8.98 -7.43 -12.44
N TRP A 116 8.47 -8.52 -11.86
CA TRP A 116 7.10 -8.57 -11.30
C TRP A 116 6.95 -7.69 -10.04
N ASP A 117 8.04 -7.47 -9.32
CA ASP A 117 8.13 -6.69 -8.09
C ASP A 117 8.62 -5.25 -8.31
N SER A 118 8.76 -4.84 -9.58
CA SER A 118 9.18 -3.49 -9.93
C SER A 118 8.02 -2.49 -9.92
N TYR A 119 8.37 -1.21 -9.89
CA TYR A 119 7.44 -0.10 -9.84
C TYR A 119 7.38 0.66 -11.17
N SER A 120 6.31 1.40 -11.38
CA SER A 120 6.17 2.33 -12.50
C SER A 120 5.27 3.51 -12.12
N ILE A 121 5.53 4.68 -12.71
CA ILE A 121 4.70 5.87 -12.50
C ILE A 121 3.32 5.63 -13.12
N GLY A 122 2.29 5.75 -12.30
CA GLY A 122 0.90 5.58 -12.68
C GLY A 122 0.18 6.88 -13.02
N GLU A 123 -1.12 6.92 -12.75
CA GLU A 123 -1.99 8.07 -13.00
C GLU A 123 -1.98 9.00 -11.78
N ARG A 124 -2.45 10.24 -11.98
CA ARG A 124 -2.77 11.18 -10.91
C ARG A 124 -4.29 11.21 -10.75
N VAL A 125 -4.77 11.00 -9.54
CA VAL A 125 -6.20 10.85 -9.21
C VAL A 125 -6.44 11.50 -7.86
N ASP A 126 -7.52 12.25 -7.72
CA ASP A 126 -8.02 12.75 -6.43
C ASP A 126 -8.50 11.56 -5.59
N LEU A 127 -7.59 11.00 -4.78
CA LEU A 127 -7.82 9.80 -3.99
C LEU A 127 -8.42 10.08 -2.61
N ASP A 128 -8.20 11.27 -2.09
CA ASP A 128 -8.67 11.70 -0.78
C ASP A 128 -9.86 12.66 -0.82
N ASN A 129 -10.38 12.95 -2.04
CA ASN A 129 -11.55 13.78 -2.31
C ASN A 129 -11.41 15.25 -1.87
N ASP A 130 -10.22 15.83 -1.90
CA ASP A 130 -9.95 17.22 -1.57
C ASP A 130 -9.91 18.15 -2.80
N GLY A 131 -9.86 17.55 -4.01
CA GLY A 131 -9.86 18.22 -5.30
C GLY A 131 -8.46 18.42 -5.88
N GLU A 132 -7.41 18.06 -5.18
CA GLU A 132 -6.04 17.91 -5.70
C GLU A 132 -5.83 16.45 -6.15
N ASN A 133 -4.76 16.14 -6.86
CA ASN A 133 -4.53 14.79 -7.32
C ASN A 133 -3.29 14.19 -6.66
N GLU A 134 -3.45 13.02 -6.07
CA GLU A 134 -2.39 12.16 -5.58
C GLU A 134 -1.70 11.44 -6.74
N LEU A 135 -0.44 11.07 -6.53
CA LEU A 135 0.36 10.29 -7.46
C LEU A 135 0.29 8.81 -7.11
N ILE A 136 -0.10 8.00 -8.07
CA ILE A 136 -0.04 6.54 -7.97
C ILE A 136 1.30 6.07 -8.53
N ILE A 137 2.05 5.32 -7.73
CA ILE A 137 3.18 4.50 -8.16
C ILE A 137 2.68 3.06 -8.24
N CYS A 138 2.43 2.56 -9.46
CA CYS A 138 2.01 1.18 -9.67
C CYS A 138 3.14 0.23 -9.29
N GLY A 139 2.83 -0.86 -8.60
CA GLY A 139 3.85 -1.78 -8.11
C GLY A 139 3.27 -3.06 -7.53
N PRO A 140 4.09 -3.86 -6.83
CA PRO A 140 3.62 -5.06 -6.15
C PRO A 140 2.53 -4.72 -5.14
N TYR A 141 1.56 -5.61 -5.00
CA TYR A 141 0.45 -5.50 -4.08
C TYR A 141 -0.40 -4.22 -4.19
N GLY A 142 -0.39 -3.57 -5.36
CA GLY A 142 -1.12 -2.33 -5.61
C GLY A 142 -0.25 -1.06 -5.53
N GLY A 143 1.02 -1.18 -5.15
CA GLY A 143 1.99 -0.09 -5.18
C GLY A 143 1.86 0.90 -4.03
N ILE A 144 2.10 2.17 -4.32
CA ILE A 144 2.18 3.27 -3.35
C ILE A 144 1.37 4.45 -3.87
N TYR A 145 0.56 5.06 -3.02
CA TYR A 145 -0.16 6.30 -3.31
C TYR A 145 0.48 7.45 -2.51
N LEU A 146 0.78 8.55 -3.19
CA LEU A 146 1.51 9.69 -2.63
C LEU A 146 0.66 10.94 -2.68
N ASP A 147 0.52 11.59 -1.54
CA ASP A 147 -0.07 12.91 -1.38
C ASP A 147 1.01 13.98 -1.21
N ALA A 148 0.74 15.21 -1.63
CA ALA A 148 1.66 16.33 -1.50
C ALA A 148 0.99 17.54 -0.85
N ARG A 149 1.44 17.91 0.33
CA ARG A 149 0.96 19.04 1.13
C ARG A 149 2.08 19.62 1.99
N ASP A 150 1.90 20.82 2.49
CA ASP A 150 2.87 21.49 3.41
C ASP A 150 4.32 21.49 2.88
N ASN A 151 4.50 21.69 1.56
CA ASN A 151 5.80 21.63 0.87
C ASN A 151 6.54 20.28 1.01
N LYS A 152 5.82 19.17 1.16
CA LYS A 152 6.36 17.82 1.29
C LYS A 152 5.52 16.82 0.52
N VAL A 153 6.09 15.65 0.27
CA VAL A 153 5.39 14.48 -0.25
C VAL A 153 5.29 13.43 0.85
N TYR A 154 4.14 12.83 0.99
CA TYR A 154 3.83 11.80 1.98
C TYR A 154 3.34 10.53 1.30
N GLU A 155 3.73 9.40 1.84
CA GLU A 155 3.07 8.14 1.55
C GLU A 155 1.67 8.17 2.17
N PHE A 156 0.65 8.15 1.33
CA PHE A 156 -0.75 8.21 1.74
C PHE A 156 -1.32 6.81 1.99
N ALA A 157 -1.02 5.87 1.10
CA ALA A 157 -1.38 4.47 1.25
C ALA A 157 -0.36 3.57 0.53
N VAL A 158 -0.16 2.35 1.02
CA VAL A 158 0.77 1.38 0.46
C VAL A 158 0.20 -0.04 0.51
N GLY A 159 0.52 -0.85 -0.51
CA GLY A 159 0.20 -2.27 -0.53
C GLY A 159 1.29 -3.09 0.15
N GLU A 160 0.92 -3.85 1.19
CA GLU A 160 1.85 -4.57 2.08
C GLU A 160 1.77 -6.10 1.93
N GLY A 161 1.62 -6.59 0.73
CA GLY A 161 1.52 -8.02 0.48
C GLY A 161 0.10 -8.50 0.18
N ASN A 162 -0.05 -9.80 -0.03
CA ASN A 162 -1.32 -10.40 -0.47
C ASN A 162 -2.48 -10.28 0.56
N ALA A 163 -2.15 -9.96 1.81
CA ALA A 163 -3.13 -9.74 2.86
C ALA A 163 -3.59 -8.28 2.95
N LEU A 164 -2.87 -7.36 2.28
CA LEU A 164 -3.14 -5.92 2.24
C LEU A 164 -2.86 -5.41 0.81
N GLU A 165 -3.53 -6.02 -0.18
CA GLU A 165 -3.44 -5.58 -1.57
C GLU A 165 -4.21 -4.26 -1.72
N LEU A 166 -3.52 -3.23 -2.22
CA LEU A 166 -4.04 -1.88 -2.37
C LEU A 166 -4.77 -1.71 -3.71
N SER A 167 -5.91 -1.07 -3.65
CA SER A 167 -6.67 -0.59 -4.82
C SER A 167 -7.50 0.63 -4.43
N TYR A 168 -8.20 1.24 -5.38
CA TYR A 168 -9.21 2.24 -5.08
C TYR A 168 -10.48 2.00 -5.90
N VAL A 169 -11.59 2.50 -5.39
CA VAL A 169 -12.92 2.37 -6.02
C VAL A 169 -13.66 3.70 -5.99
N VAL A 170 -14.60 3.90 -6.91
CA VAL A 170 -15.57 4.99 -6.83
C VAL A 170 -16.88 4.42 -6.31
N TYR A 171 -17.19 4.67 -5.04
CA TYR A 171 -18.41 4.17 -4.40
C TYR A 171 -19.24 5.31 -3.85
N ASN A 172 -20.53 5.34 -4.21
CA ASN A 172 -21.49 6.40 -3.83
C ASN A 172 -21.01 7.83 -4.19
N GLY A 173 -20.27 7.97 -5.31
CA GLY A 173 -19.84 9.26 -5.85
C GLY A 173 -18.59 9.85 -5.17
N ALA A 174 -17.88 9.07 -4.38
CA ALA A 174 -16.60 9.44 -3.78
C ALA A 174 -15.56 8.34 -4.05
N VAL A 175 -14.28 8.70 -4.01
CA VAL A 175 -13.18 7.74 -4.06
C VAL A 175 -12.99 7.13 -2.67
N TRP A 176 -12.71 5.85 -2.64
CA TRP A 176 -12.38 5.08 -1.44
C TRP A 176 -11.10 4.29 -1.70
N ILE A 177 -10.19 4.34 -0.78
CA ILE A 177 -9.03 3.46 -0.74
C ILE A 177 -9.49 2.10 -0.24
N MET A 178 -9.04 1.02 -0.86
CA MET A 178 -9.43 -0.33 -0.49
C MET A 178 -8.21 -1.23 -0.29
N HIS A 179 -8.14 -1.83 0.87
CA HIS A 179 -7.22 -2.92 1.19
C HIS A 179 -7.95 -4.25 1.16
N SER A 180 -7.45 -5.21 0.38
CA SER A 180 -8.07 -6.52 0.23
C SER A 180 -7.16 -7.64 0.72
N ASN A 181 -7.76 -8.61 1.43
CA ASN A 181 -7.12 -9.85 1.84
C ASN A 181 -7.79 -11.02 1.14
N ARG A 182 -7.08 -11.61 0.17
CA ARG A 182 -7.55 -12.75 -0.63
C ARG A 182 -6.61 -13.96 -0.51
N MET A 183 -5.79 -14.01 0.56
CA MET A 183 -4.74 -15.03 0.69
C MET A 183 -5.25 -16.42 1.05
N ASN A 184 -6.34 -16.51 1.80
CA ASN A 184 -6.77 -17.78 2.36
C ASN A 184 -7.97 -18.33 1.58
N THR A 185 -7.91 -19.61 1.22
CA THR A 185 -9.07 -20.29 0.64
C THR A 185 -10.24 -20.25 1.60
N GLY A 186 -11.36 -19.66 1.17
CA GLY A 186 -12.56 -19.54 1.98
C GLY A 186 -12.57 -18.36 2.94
N TYR A 187 -11.69 -17.36 2.71
CA TYR A 187 -11.73 -16.09 3.43
C TYR A 187 -11.31 -14.96 2.49
N GLU A 188 -12.21 -14.03 2.26
CA GLU A 188 -11.95 -12.78 1.53
C GLU A 188 -12.42 -11.61 2.39
N ALA A 189 -11.56 -10.68 2.68
CA ALA A 189 -11.88 -9.51 3.49
C ALA A 189 -11.43 -8.23 2.80
N TYR A 190 -12.23 -7.20 2.97
CA TYR A 190 -12.04 -5.89 2.38
C TYR A 190 -12.22 -4.82 3.42
N HIS A 191 -11.26 -3.92 3.48
CA HIS A 191 -11.30 -2.71 4.29
C HIS A 191 -11.25 -1.49 3.37
N MET A 192 -12.26 -0.65 3.44
CA MET A 192 -12.37 0.56 2.63
C MET A 192 -12.38 1.79 3.51
N GLU A 193 -11.64 2.80 3.09
CA GLU A 193 -11.47 4.08 3.77
C GLU A 193 -11.80 5.23 2.83
N LYS A 194 -12.62 6.17 3.32
CA LYS A 194 -12.91 7.41 2.62
C LYS A 194 -12.29 8.57 3.38
N PHE A 195 -11.54 9.38 2.67
CA PHE A 195 -10.92 10.59 3.19
C PHE A 195 -11.60 11.84 2.60
N GLU A 196 -11.47 12.96 3.29
CA GLU A 196 -11.71 14.32 2.82
C GLU A 196 -10.48 15.17 3.17
N GLY A 197 -9.41 15.06 2.35
CA GLY A 197 -8.04 15.42 2.65
C GLY A 197 -7.28 14.29 3.38
N ALA A 198 -6.00 14.10 3.06
CA ALA A 198 -5.21 12.91 3.42
C ALA A 198 -5.14 12.58 4.93
N ASP A 199 -5.32 13.58 5.81
CA ASP A 199 -5.30 13.39 7.27
C ASP A 199 -6.70 13.25 7.89
N ASN A 200 -7.76 13.28 7.07
CA ASN A 200 -9.14 13.33 7.56
C ASN A 200 -9.96 12.12 7.08
N LEU A 201 -9.79 10.99 7.77
CA LEU A 201 -10.62 9.81 7.57
C LEU A 201 -12.06 10.09 8.01
N VAL A 202 -13.02 10.10 7.08
CA VAL A 202 -14.43 10.44 7.34
C VAL A 202 -15.36 9.25 7.35
N ALA A 203 -14.96 8.12 6.73
CA ALA A 203 -15.76 6.90 6.74
C ALA A 203 -14.89 5.66 6.53
N GLU A 204 -15.29 4.56 7.15
CA GLU A 204 -14.71 3.23 6.96
C GLU A 204 -15.82 2.22 6.65
N MET A 205 -15.48 1.20 5.87
CA MET A 205 -16.37 0.09 5.58
C MET A 205 -15.57 -1.20 5.53
N ASN A 206 -16.01 -2.19 6.28
CA ASN A 206 -15.43 -3.53 6.30
C ASN A 206 -16.46 -4.54 5.80
N PHE A 207 -16.10 -5.39 4.87
CA PHE A 207 -16.96 -6.50 4.46
C PHE A 207 -16.13 -7.75 4.18
N CYS A 208 -16.67 -8.91 4.48
CA CYS A 208 -15.96 -10.16 4.25
C CYS A 208 -16.91 -11.32 3.93
N GLU A 209 -16.32 -12.30 3.26
CA GLU A 209 -16.83 -13.64 3.06
C GLU A 209 -15.93 -14.62 3.81
N GLU A 210 -16.52 -15.48 4.63
CA GLU A 210 -15.82 -16.47 5.43
C GLU A 210 -16.50 -17.84 5.33
N LEU A 211 -15.75 -18.86 4.95
CA LEU A 211 -16.19 -20.25 5.00
C LEU A 211 -16.03 -20.77 6.44
N ILE A 212 -17.15 -21.03 7.13
CA ILE A 212 -17.16 -21.41 8.55
C ILE A 212 -16.59 -22.81 8.80
N ASP A 213 -16.69 -23.70 7.81
CA ASP A 213 -16.24 -25.09 7.92
C ASP A 213 -15.43 -25.49 6.67
N VAL A 214 -14.12 -25.28 6.72
CA VAL A 214 -13.19 -25.59 5.62
C VAL A 214 -13.03 -27.10 5.37
N ASP A 215 -13.40 -27.97 6.34
CA ASP A 215 -13.31 -29.42 6.21
C ASP A 215 -14.56 -30.02 5.54
N ASN A 216 -15.63 -29.24 5.40
CA ASN A 216 -16.88 -29.64 4.79
C ASN A 216 -17.14 -28.84 3.52
N VAL A 217 -17.06 -29.48 2.35
CA VAL A 217 -17.30 -28.85 1.01
C VAL A 217 -18.73 -28.25 0.88
N GLU A 218 -19.66 -28.64 1.78
CA GLU A 218 -20.98 -28.01 1.95
C GLU A 218 -20.98 -26.97 3.09
N GLY A 219 -19.78 -26.46 3.47
CA GLY A 219 -19.60 -25.49 4.54
C GLY A 219 -20.49 -24.26 4.36
N LYS A 220 -20.99 -23.75 5.49
CA LYS A 220 -21.77 -22.52 5.48
C LYS A 220 -20.81 -21.35 5.29
N GLU A 221 -21.09 -20.57 4.27
CA GLU A 221 -20.47 -19.26 4.09
C GLU A 221 -21.17 -18.24 4.99
N LYS A 222 -20.39 -17.34 5.53
CA LYS A 222 -20.84 -16.22 6.34
C LYS A 222 -20.40 -14.92 5.69
N TYR A 223 -21.34 -14.04 5.50
CA TYR A 223 -21.11 -12.73 4.92
C TYR A 223 -21.32 -11.65 5.96
N THR A 224 -20.39 -10.70 6.06
CA THR A 224 -20.53 -9.61 7.04
C THR A 224 -20.30 -8.25 6.38
N LEU A 225 -20.98 -7.25 6.91
CA LEU A 225 -20.76 -5.83 6.63
C LEU A 225 -20.63 -5.08 7.96
N ASN A 226 -19.50 -4.44 8.19
CA ASN A 226 -19.16 -3.75 9.44
C ASN A 226 -19.41 -4.63 10.69
N GLY A 227 -19.01 -5.91 10.59
CA GLY A 227 -19.16 -6.90 11.67
C GLY A 227 -20.59 -7.44 11.85
N THR A 228 -21.54 -6.96 11.08
CA THR A 228 -22.92 -7.47 11.10
C THR A 228 -23.12 -8.49 9.99
N GLU A 229 -23.70 -9.65 10.33
CA GLU A 229 -24.02 -10.67 9.33
C GLU A 229 -25.10 -10.18 8.38
N ILE A 230 -24.88 -10.37 7.06
CA ILE A 230 -25.81 -10.04 5.99
C ILE A 230 -26.11 -11.26 5.15
N SER A 231 -27.15 -11.21 4.34
CA SER A 231 -27.47 -12.28 3.39
C SER A 231 -26.49 -12.31 2.21
N TYR A 232 -26.39 -13.46 1.56
CA TYR A 232 -25.61 -13.63 0.33
C TYR A 232 -26.02 -12.62 -0.76
N ASP A 233 -27.34 -12.42 -0.94
CA ASP A 233 -27.84 -11.50 -1.96
C ASP A 233 -27.42 -10.05 -1.68
N GLU A 234 -27.46 -9.61 -0.41
CA GLU A 234 -26.98 -8.29 0.01
C GLU A 234 -25.46 -8.15 -0.21
N TYR A 235 -24.70 -9.20 0.11
CA TYR A 235 -23.26 -9.22 -0.13
C TYR A 235 -22.93 -9.12 -1.62
N LEU A 236 -23.59 -9.90 -2.48
CA LEU A 236 -23.40 -9.84 -3.93
C LEU A 236 -23.78 -8.46 -4.50
N GLU A 237 -24.87 -7.85 -4.02
CA GLU A 237 -25.26 -6.52 -4.45
C GLU A 237 -24.20 -5.47 -4.06
N LEU A 238 -23.64 -5.57 -2.86
CA LEU A 238 -22.56 -4.70 -2.39
C LEU A 238 -21.32 -4.86 -3.27
N CYS A 239 -20.82 -6.10 -3.43
CA CYS A 239 -19.66 -6.42 -4.25
C CYS A 239 -19.84 -5.96 -5.71
N SER A 240 -21.02 -6.14 -6.29
CA SER A 240 -21.29 -5.70 -7.66
C SER A 240 -21.16 -4.19 -7.85
N LYS A 241 -21.49 -3.38 -6.83
CA LYS A 241 -21.36 -1.92 -6.86
C LYS A 241 -19.91 -1.47 -6.68
N ILE A 242 -19.18 -2.13 -5.78
CA ILE A 242 -17.81 -1.77 -5.44
C ILE A 242 -16.86 -2.19 -6.57
N PHE A 243 -16.84 -3.46 -6.94
CA PHE A 243 -15.88 -4.00 -7.91
C PHE A 243 -16.13 -3.55 -9.36
N ALA A 244 -17.33 -3.03 -9.67
CA ALA A 244 -17.57 -2.42 -10.99
C ALA A 244 -16.69 -1.20 -11.27
N THR A 245 -16.15 -0.57 -10.22
CA THR A 245 -15.34 0.66 -10.27
C THR A 245 -13.93 0.47 -9.73
N GLU A 246 -13.57 -0.75 -9.30
CA GLU A 246 -12.23 -1.05 -8.77
C GLU A 246 -11.15 -0.77 -9.80
N VAL A 247 -10.13 -0.05 -9.40
CA VAL A 247 -8.90 0.18 -10.16
C VAL A 247 -7.74 -0.43 -9.40
N THR A 248 -7.23 -1.52 -9.94
CA THR A 248 -6.02 -2.15 -9.41
C THR A 248 -4.79 -1.48 -10.02
N THR A 249 -3.82 -1.18 -9.19
CA THR A 249 -2.57 -0.50 -9.54
C THR A 249 -1.37 -1.43 -9.45
N THR A 250 -1.64 -2.73 -9.40
CA THR A 250 -0.65 -3.81 -9.55
C THR A 250 -0.10 -3.80 -10.98
N LYS A 251 1.17 -4.09 -11.11
CA LYS A 251 1.90 -4.12 -12.37
C LYS A 251 1.75 -5.45 -13.12
#